data_9262fe3ee807108f2dca3b2279fb8b0b
#
_entry.id   9262fe3ee807108f2dca3b2279fb8b0b
#
_cell.length_a   1.000
_cell.length_b   1.000
_cell.length_c   1.000
_cell.angle_alpha   90.00
_cell.angle_beta   90.00
_cell.angle_gamma   90.00
#
_symmetry.space_group_name_H-M   'P 1'
#
loop_
_entity.id
_entity.type
_entity.pdbx_description
1 polymer ?
#
loop_
_entity_poly.entity_id
_entity_poly.type
_entity_poly.pdbx_seq_one_letter_code
_entity_poly.pdbx_strand_id
1 'polypeptide(L)'
;MPEALENKSWLNRTVLGVGLTSLFSDWSHETATAILPAFLAAIGAGPAWLGAIEGISDGLSSFAKLSAGYFTDKLKRRKPLAVFGYAFTAICTASFGLATHAYHVLFGRAAAWLGRGVRSPAKKALLAADVPPGAYGRAFGLERLMDTVGAIAGPLTALWLLEATGHSYRKVFFWTLLPGLVAVAAFWVLVRERPIAARPQRSFLVGLKALPVPFRRLLLGVGIFGAGDFSHSLLILYASRMLAPSHGLARAASMAVGLYTLHNVFNAASAYLSGWLSDHISNRKFVLAGGYVLAGVTAILLCTGTHSLWLLAVIFILAGLYIGTEEPLEDSLAAELVSKEQHGMAFGTLAAVNAVGDFVSSLLVGFLWSAFDVRTAFTASAILFFAGATLILRLREPR
;
A
#
# COMPACT_ATOMS: atom_id res chain seq x y z
N MET A 1 16.54 -24.42 17.11
CA MET A 1 15.39 -23.77 17.75
C MET A 1 14.23 -23.53 16.76
N PRO A 2 13.82 -24.45 15.90
CA PRO A 2 12.60 -24.33 15.08
C PRO A 2 11.32 -24.69 15.87
N GLU A 3 11.37 -25.64 16.79
CA GLU A 3 10.19 -26.16 17.53
C GLU A 3 9.46 -25.13 18.41
N ALA A 4 10.11 -24.04 18.82
CA ALA A 4 9.49 -23.03 19.70
C ALA A 4 8.47 -22.09 18.98
N LEU A 5 8.35 -22.17 17.67
CA LEU A 5 7.41 -21.34 16.89
C LEU A 5 6.15 -22.11 16.45
N GLU A 6 6.21 -23.42 16.33
CA GLU A 6 5.08 -24.25 15.87
C GLU A 6 3.87 -24.22 16.80
N ASN A 7 4.08 -24.00 18.10
CA ASN A 7 2.99 -23.95 19.12
C ASN A 7 2.53 -22.54 19.48
N LYS A 8 2.94 -21.48 18.75
CA LYS A 8 2.51 -20.10 19.06
C LYS A 8 1.26 -19.73 18.26
N SER A 9 0.27 -19.18 18.95
CA SER A 9 -0.84 -18.50 18.30
C SER A 9 -0.28 -17.46 17.31
N TRP A 10 -0.76 -17.51 16.08
CA TRP A 10 -0.40 -16.53 15.05
C TRP A 10 -0.84 -15.11 15.46
N LEU A 11 -2.00 -15.00 16.14
CA LEU A 11 -2.50 -13.76 16.70
C LEU A 11 -1.82 -13.50 18.04
N ASN A 12 -0.70 -12.81 18.00
CA ASN A 12 0.12 -12.45 19.15
C ASN A 12 0.24 -10.93 19.31
N ARG A 13 0.93 -10.48 20.37
CA ARG A 13 1.11 -9.05 20.64
C ARG A 13 1.77 -8.30 19.50
N THR A 14 2.69 -8.93 18.77
CA THR A 14 3.36 -8.29 17.62
C THR A 14 2.40 -8.08 16.46
N VAL A 15 1.59 -9.08 16.13
CA VAL A 15 0.57 -9.00 15.05
C VAL A 15 -0.45 -7.92 15.38
N LEU A 16 -1.01 -7.93 16.61
CA LEU A 16 -1.94 -6.89 17.07
C LEU A 16 -1.28 -5.50 17.08
N GLY A 17 -0.04 -5.42 17.55
CA GLY A 17 0.72 -4.18 17.61
C GLY A 17 0.97 -3.59 16.22
N VAL A 18 1.35 -4.42 15.24
CA VAL A 18 1.55 -4.00 13.85
C VAL A 18 0.22 -3.58 13.24
N GLY A 19 -0.85 -4.35 13.41
CA GLY A 19 -2.19 -4.02 12.90
C GLY A 19 -2.71 -2.68 13.46
N LEU A 20 -2.68 -2.49 14.78
CA LEU A 20 -3.09 -1.22 15.40
C LEU A 20 -2.23 -0.05 14.94
N THR A 21 -0.93 -0.28 14.78
CA THR A 21 -0.02 0.74 14.27
C THR A 21 -0.36 1.14 12.83
N SER A 22 -0.65 0.18 11.97
CA SER A 22 -1.10 0.44 10.60
C SER A 22 -2.40 1.23 10.60
N LEU A 23 -3.41 0.81 11.37
CA LEU A 23 -4.70 1.52 11.51
C LEU A 23 -4.50 2.99 11.91
N PHE A 24 -3.85 3.25 13.03
CA PHE A 24 -3.71 4.61 13.53
C PHE A 24 -2.76 5.47 12.70
N SER A 25 -1.75 4.87 12.09
CA SER A 25 -0.85 5.58 11.19
C SER A 25 -1.55 6.02 9.90
N ASP A 26 -2.35 5.14 9.30
CA ASP A 26 -3.09 5.48 8.08
C ASP A 26 -4.28 6.39 8.39
N TRP A 27 -4.93 6.22 9.53
CA TRP A 27 -5.92 7.19 10.00
C TRP A 27 -5.33 8.60 10.09
N SER A 28 -4.15 8.75 10.73
CA SER A 28 -3.43 10.03 10.80
C SER A 28 -3.14 10.60 9.41
N HIS A 29 -2.57 9.76 8.54
CA HIS A 29 -2.12 10.13 7.21
C HIS A 29 -3.28 10.53 6.29
N GLU A 30 -4.31 9.70 6.21
CA GLU A 30 -5.45 9.90 5.33
C GLU A 30 -6.34 11.08 5.78
N THR A 31 -6.37 11.39 7.09
CA THR A 31 -6.98 12.62 7.59
C THR A 31 -6.30 13.87 7.00
N ALA A 32 -4.95 13.87 6.93
CA ALA A 32 -4.21 14.97 6.32
C ALA A 32 -4.37 15.02 4.80
N THR A 33 -4.29 13.86 4.14
CA THR A 33 -4.40 13.73 2.68
C THR A 33 -5.75 14.23 2.17
N ALA A 34 -6.85 13.93 2.87
CA ALA A 34 -8.19 14.32 2.48
C ALA A 34 -8.38 15.84 2.38
N ILE A 35 -7.71 16.62 3.21
CA ILE A 35 -7.86 18.09 3.24
C ILE A 35 -6.72 18.83 2.52
N LEU A 36 -5.66 18.13 2.13
CA LEU A 36 -4.45 18.72 1.56
C LEU A 36 -4.72 19.55 0.29
N PRO A 37 -5.52 19.08 -0.69
CA PRO A 37 -5.80 19.86 -1.89
C PRO A 37 -6.52 21.18 -1.58
N ALA A 38 -7.52 21.14 -0.68
CA ALA A 38 -8.27 22.32 -0.26
C ALA A 38 -7.40 23.31 0.53
N PHE A 39 -6.53 22.79 1.40
CA PHE A 39 -5.56 23.64 2.12
C PHE A 39 -4.56 24.30 1.16
N LEU A 40 -4.01 23.58 0.19
CA LEU A 40 -3.11 24.15 -0.82
C LEU A 40 -3.80 25.27 -1.61
N ALA A 41 -5.04 25.06 -2.02
CA ALA A 41 -5.83 26.11 -2.66
C ALA A 41 -6.02 27.34 -1.75
N ALA A 42 -6.29 27.13 -0.46
CA ALA A 42 -6.47 28.21 0.52
C ALA A 42 -5.20 29.05 0.75
N ILE A 43 -4.00 28.46 0.58
CA ILE A 43 -2.73 29.20 0.64
C ILE A 43 -2.23 29.67 -0.74
N GLY A 44 -3.11 29.65 -1.77
CA GLY A 44 -2.82 30.15 -3.11
C GLY A 44 -1.98 29.23 -4.00
N ALA A 45 -1.88 27.93 -3.67
CA ALA A 45 -1.14 26.95 -4.46
C ALA A 45 -2.06 26.28 -5.49
N GLY A 46 -1.64 26.26 -6.75
CA GLY A 46 -2.39 25.62 -7.84
C GLY A 46 -2.17 24.09 -7.90
N PRO A 47 -2.91 23.40 -8.82
CA PRO A 47 -2.82 21.94 -8.98
C PRO A 47 -1.43 21.41 -9.29
N ALA A 48 -0.58 22.20 -9.95
CA ALA A 48 0.82 21.82 -10.24
C ALA A 48 1.64 21.59 -8.96
N TRP A 49 1.37 22.36 -7.90
CA TRP A 49 2.01 22.12 -6.60
C TRP A 49 1.58 20.79 -5.98
N LEU A 50 0.30 20.44 -6.08
CA LEU A 50 -0.20 19.16 -5.59
C LEU A 50 0.49 17.99 -6.32
N GLY A 51 0.56 18.05 -7.65
CA GLY A 51 1.24 17.04 -8.45
C GLY A 51 2.74 16.91 -8.11
N ALA A 52 3.43 18.06 -7.93
CA ALA A 52 4.84 18.05 -7.52
C ALA A 52 5.02 17.46 -6.11
N ILE A 53 4.16 17.79 -5.16
CA ILE A 53 4.21 17.29 -3.78
C ILE A 53 4.03 15.78 -3.77
N GLU A 54 3.02 15.25 -4.44
CA GLU A 54 2.77 13.79 -4.47
C GLU A 54 3.88 13.06 -5.24
N GLY A 55 4.23 13.50 -6.45
CA GLY A 55 5.24 12.82 -7.27
C GLY A 55 6.63 12.77 -6.63
N ILE A 56 7.10 13.88 -6.04
CA ILE A 56 8.39 13.91 -5.34
C ILE A 56 8.35 13.02 -4.09
N SER A 57 7.26 13.06 -3.34
CA SER A 57 7.12 12.29 -2.10
C SER A 57 7.11 10.78 -2.38
N ASP A 58 6.37 10.34 -3.38
CA ASP A 58 6.30 8.92 -3.77
C ASP A 58 7.65 8.41 -4.31
N GLY A 59 8.33 9.21 -5.13
CA GLY A 59 9.67 8.88 -5.61
C GLY A 59 10.67 8.71 -4.46
N LEU A 60 10.68 9.64 -3.51
CA LEU A 60 11.55 9.57 -2.32
C LEU A 60 11.21 8.38 -1.42
N SER A 61 9.93 8.08 -1.24
CA SER A 61 9.48 6.93 -0.44
C SER A 61 9.96 5.61 -1.05
N SER A 62 9.87 5.47 -2.37
CA SER A 62 10.30 4.27 -3.09
C SER A 62 11.80 4.03 -2.93
N PHE A 63 12.61 5.06 -3.10
CA PHE A 63 14.05 5.01 -2.83
C PHE A 63 14.35 4.69 -1.37
N ALA A 64 13.62 5.30 -0.43
CA ALA A 64 13.78 5.05 1.00
C ALA A 64 13.43 3.60 1.38
N LYS A 65 12.36 3.01 0.82
CA LYS A 65 11.96 1.60 1.05
C LYS A 65 13.09 0.64 0.66
N LEU A 66 13.67 0.84 -0.52
CA LEU A 66 14.76 -0.01 -1.02
C LEU A 66 16.03 0.12 -0.14
N SER A 67 16.43 1.34 0.16
CA SER A 67 17.60 1.61 1.00
C SER A 67 17.40 1.10 2.43
N ALA A 68 16.24 1.35 3.02
CA ALA A 68 15.91 0.91 4.37
C ALA A 68 15.85 -0.62 4.48
N GLY A 69 15.41 -1.33 3.43
CA GLY A 69 15.44 -2.79 3.37
C GLY A 69 16.84 -3.33 3.60
N TYR A 70 17.82 -2.76 2.92
CA TYR A 70 19.22 -3.12 3.09
C TYR A 70 19.77 -2.81 4.49
N PHE A 71 19.47 -1.62 5.02
CA PHE A 71 19.90 -1.25 6.37
C PHE A 71 19.21 -2.08 7.45
N THR A 72 17.94 -2.44 7.26
CA THR A 72 17.17 -3.28 8.18
C THR A 72 17.84 -4.63 8.41
N ASP A 73 18.43 -5.25 7.39
CA ASP A 73 19.10 -6.54 7.53
C ASP A 73 20.50 -6.44 8.17
N LYS A 74 21.11 -5.25 8.13
CA LYS A 74 22.37 -4.98 8.83
C LYS A 74 22.18 -4.71 10.32
N LEU A 75 21.01 -4.25 10.72
CA LEU A 75 20.73 -3.89 12.10
C LEU A 75 20.39 -5.13 12.93
N LYS A 76 21.03 -5.25 14.09
CA LYS A 76 20.67 -6.26 15.09
C LYS A 76 19.27 -5.99 15.70
N ARG A 77 18.85 -4.72 15.68
CA ARG A 77 17.55 -4.26 16.22
C ARG A 77 16.84 -3.46 15.13
N ARG A 78 15.66 -3.94 14.73
CA ARG A 78 14.83 -3.36 13.67
C ARG A 78 13.77 -2.40 14.21
N LYS A 79 13.32 -2.65 15.43
CA LYS A 79 12.24 -1.89 16.09
C LYS A 79 12.55 -0.40 16.25
N PRO A 80 13.74 0.04 16.70
CA PRO A 80 14.04 1.46 16.82
C PRO A 80 13.93 2.22 15.50
N LEU A 81 14.36 1.58 14.39
CA LEU A 81 14.24 2.16 13.05
C LEU A 81 12.78 2.39 12.65
N ALA A 82 11.93 1.39 12.89
CA ALA A 82 10.51 1.50 12.59
C ALA A 82 9.82 2.57 13.48
N VAL A 83 10.11 2.58 14.78
CA VAL A 83 9.57 3.58 15.72
C VAL A 83 9.96 5.00 15.30
N PHE A 84 11.24 5.20 14.98
CA PHE A 84 11.70 6.50 14.45
C PHE A 84 10.92 6.90 13.20
N GLY A 85 10.75 5.99 12.23
CA GLY A 85 10.00 6.27 11.02
C GLY A 85 8.54 6.66 11.28
N TYR A 86 7.87 5.99 12.23
CA TYR A 86 6.50 6.33 12.63
C TYR A 86 6.43 7.71 13.31
N ALA A 87 7.30 7.98 14.27
CA ALA A 87 7.35 9.27 14.96
C ALA A 87 7.66 10.41 14.00
N PHE A 88 8.65 10.22 13.14
CA PHE A 88 9.06 11.20 12.13
C PHE A 88 7.92 11.49 11.14
N THR A 89 7.23 10.47 10.64
CA THR A 89 6.06 10.63 9.77
C THR A 89 4.95 11.42 10.47
N ALA A 90 4.61 11.08 11.72
CA ALA A 90 3.54 11.75 12.46
C ALA A 90 3.84 13.24 12.70
N ILE A 91 5.08 13.57 13.08
CA ILE A 91 5.51 14.96 13.30
C ILE A 91 5.51 15.75 12.00
N CYS A 92 6.07 15.18 10.92
CA CYS A 92 6.12 15.84 9.61
C CYS A 92 4.71 16.06 9.03
N THR A 93 3.79 15.11 9.18
CA THR A 93 2.40 15.28 8.73
C THR A 93 1.68 16.39 9.52
N ALA A 94 1.81 16.40 10.84
CA ALA A 94 1.21 17.45 11.68
C ALA A 94 1.80 18.85 11.39
N SER A 95 3.06 18.92 10.95
CA SER A 95 3.73 20.20 10.63
C SER A 95 3.10 20.95 9.46
N PHE A 96 2.24 20.31 8.64
CA PHE A 96 1.47 21.02 7.59
C PHE A 96 0.57 22.12 8.21
N GLY A 97 0.16 21.97 9.46
CA GLY A 97 -0.56 23.02 10.20
C GLY A 97 0.22 24.33 10.37
N LEU A 98 1.55 24.28 10.28
CA LEU A 98 2.44 25.45 10.33
C LEU A 98 2.72 26.05 8.94
N ALA A 99 2.34 25.37 7.85
CA ALA A 99 2.69 25.79 6.51
C ALA A 99 2.00 27.10 6.14
N THR A 100 2.77 28.02 5.54
CA THR A 100 2.30 29.30 4.99
C THR A 100 2.46 29.35 3.47
N HIS A 101 3.25 28.46 2.90
CA HIS A 101 3.53 28.35 1.48
C HIS A 101 3.57 26.88 1.06
N ALA A 102 3.32 26.61 -0.23
CA ALA A 102 3.30 25.25 -0.78
C ALA A 102 4.62 24.48 -0.59
N TYR A 103 5.77 25.15 -0.63
CA TYR A 103 7.06 24.50 -0.40
C TYR A 103 7.23 23.96 1.03
N HIS A 104 6.62 24.59 2.06
CA HIS A 104 6.61 24.01 3.42
C HIS A 104 5.88 22.66 3.44
N VAL A 105 4.74 22.58 2.71
CA VAL A 105 4.00 21.32 2.56
C VAL A 105 4.82 20.29 1.78
N LEU A 106 5.49 20.72 0.69
CA LEU A 106 6.38 19.85 -0.09
C LEU A 106 7.46 19.22 0.77
N PHE A 107 8.21 20.01 1.53
CA PHE A 107 9.26 19.48 2.39
C PHE A 107 8.70 18.61 3.51
N GLY A 108 7.60 19.01 4.15
CA GLY A 108 6.95 18.22 5.17
C GLY A 108 6.43 16.87 4.64
N ARG A 109 5.81 16.86 3.44
CA ARG A 109 5.30 15.64 2.79
C ARG A 109 6.44 14.72 2.37
N ALA A 110 7.47 15.27 1.72
CA ALA A 110 8.65 14.52 1.32
C ALA A 110 9.35 13.87 2.55
N ALA A 111 9.51 14.61 3.64
CA ALA A 111 10.05 14.09 4.90
C ALA A 111 9.16 13.00 5.51
N ALA A 112 7.84 13.20 5.56
CA ALA A 112 6.88 12.20 6.04
C ALA A 112 6.98 10.89 5.22
N TRP A 113 7.09 11.00 3.88
CA TRP A 113 7.24 9.87 2.97
C TRP A 113 8.57 9.14 3.10
N LEU A 114 9.66 9.86 3.34
CA LEU A 114 10.95 9.24 3.71
C LEU A 114 10.80 8.42 5.00
N GLY A 115 10.17 8.97 6.03
CA GLY A 115 9.87 8.24 7.28
C GLY A 115 9.04 6.97 7.02
N ARG A 116 7.99 7.07 6.17
CA ARG A 116 7.15 5.95 5.76
C ARG A 116 7.96 4.88 5.01
N GLY A 117 8.83 5.31 4.10
CA GLY A 117 9.73 4.42 3.36
C GLY A 117 10.69 3.66 4.27
N VAL A 118 11.29 4.36 5.23
CA VAL A 118 12.27 3.77 6.17
C VAL A 118 11.61 2.73 7.10
N ARG A 119 10.40 2.98 7.61
CA ARG A 119 9.73 2.08 8.57
C ARG A 119 9.16 0.80 7.92
N SER A 120 8.75 0.87 6.64
CA SER A 120 7.96 -0.18 5.99
C SER A 120 8.66 -1.55 5.95
N PRO A 121 9.91 -1.70 5.44
CA PRO A 121 10.60 -2.99 5.44
C PRO A 121 10.88 -3.51 6.85
N ALA A 122 11.20 -2.63 7.80
CA ALA A 122 11.44 -3.01 9.19
C ALA A 122 10.17 -3.53 9.87
N LYS A 123 9.00 -2.89 9.66
CA LYS A 123 7.69 -3.33 10.14
C LYS A 123 7.38 -4.73 9.62
N LYS A 124 7.44 -4.94 8.31
CA LYS A 124 7.13 -6.23 7.66
C LYS A 124 8.10 -7.34 8.12
N ALA A 125 9.38 -7.03 8.26
CA ALA A 125 10.38 -7.98 8.75
C ALA A 125 10.16 -8.38 10.22
N LEU A 126 9.73 -7.44 11.09
CA LEU A 126 9.40 -7.73 12.49
C LEU A 126 8.12 -8.58 12.59
N LEU A 127 7.10 -8.28 11.78
CA LEU A 127 5.88 -9.08 11.69
C LEU A 127 6.20 -10.53 11.30
N ALA A 128 6.90 -10.71 10.19
CA ALA A 128 7.27 -12.04 9.68
C ALA A 128 8.18 -12.82 10.64
N ALA A 129 9.02 -12.14 11.44
CA ALA A 129 9.89 -12.81 12.41
C ALA A 129 9.15 -13.41 13.62
N ASP A 130 7.96 -12.91 13.95
CA ASP A 130 7.19 -13.34 15.14
C ASP A 130 5.96 -14.20 14.82
N VAL A 131 5.74 -14.51 13.54
CA VAL A 131 4.63 -15.32 13.02
C VAL A 131 5.17 -16.66 12.50
N PRO A 132 4.48 -17.80 12.76
CA PRO A 132 4.85 -19.08 12.14
C PRO A 132 4.63 -19.03 10.61
N PRO A 133 5.45 -19.73 9.81
CA PRO A 133 5.35 -19.70 8.34
C PRO A 133 3.97 -20.01 7.78
N GLY A 134 3.25 -20.96 8.40
CA GLY A 134 1.87 -21.33 8.02
C GLY A 134 0.79 -20.28 8.33
N ALA A 135 1.15 -19.10 8.83
CA ALA A 135 0.22 -18.02 9.20
C ALA A 135 0.61 -16.65 8.65
N TYR A 136 1.53 -16.60 7.71
CA TYR A 136 1.94 -15.31 7.08
C TYR A 136 0.76 -14.62 6.38
N GLY A 137 -0.07 -15.37 5.65
CA GLY A 137 -1.23 -14.82 4.97
C GLY A 137 -2.19 -14.10 5.91
N ARG A 138 -2.57 -14.75 7.03
CA ARG A 138 -3.44 -14.15 8.06
C ARG A 138 -2.82 -12.92 8.71
N ALA A 139 -1.52 -12.94 8.98
CA ALA A 139 -0.84 -11.84 9.65
C ALA A 139 -0.72 -10.60 8.76
N PHE A 140 -0.31 -10.76 7.50
CA PHE A 140 -0.26 -9.67 6.53
C PHE A 140 -1.65 -9.22 6.10
N GLY A 141 -2.61 -10.16 5.95
CA GLY A 141 -4.00 -9.84 5.67
C GLY A 141 -4.67 -9.01 6.78
N LEU A 142 -4.41 -9.34 8.06
CA LEU A 142 -4.89 -8.54 9.18
C LEU A 142 -4.23 -7.15 9.22
N GLU A 143 -2.94 -7.08 8.94
CA GLU A 143 -2.22 -5.81 8.85
C GLU A 143 -2.82 -4.91 7.78
N ARG A 144 -3.08 -5.45 6.59
CA ARG A 144 -3.70 -4.71 5.48
C ARG A 144 -5.14 -4.32 5.77
N LEU A 145 -5.93 -5.22 6.36
CA LEU A 145 -7.30 -4.89 6.81
C LEU A 145 -7.29 -3.67 7.74
N MET A 146 -6.43 -3.68 8.75
CA MET A 146 -6.32 -2.57 9.72
C MET A 146 -5.86 -1.27 9.05
N ASP A 147 -4.90 -1.33 8.13
CA ASP A 147 -4.42 -0.23 7.31
C ASP A 147 -5.57 0.42 6.53
N THR A 148 -6.36 -0.40 5.81
CA THR A 148 -7.52 0.07 5.02
C THR A 148 -8.65 0.63 5.90
N VAL A 149 -8.89 0.05 7.09
CA VAL A 149 -9.85 0.62 8.06
C VAL A 149 -9.39 2.02 8.50
N GLY A 150 -8.08 2.21 8.74
CA GLY A 150 -7.51 3.52 9.01
C GLY A 150 -7.71 4.51 7.86
N ALA A 151 -7.49 4.03 6.62
CA ALA A 151 -7.67 4.83 5.41
C ALA A 151 -9.13 5.26 5.18
N ILE A 152 -10.11 4.46 5.60
CA ILE A 152 -11.54 4.84 5.58
C ILE A 152 -11.87 5.85 6.69
N ALA A 153 -11.34 5.62 7.90
CA ALA A 153 -11.59 6.48 9.06
C ALA A 153 -11.02 7.91 8.87
N GLY A 154 -9.90 8.03 8.15
CA GLY A 154 -9.19 9.30 7.94
C GLY A 154 -10.04 10.40 7.32
N PRO A 155 -10.55 10.24 6.10
CA PRO A 155 -11.39 11.25 5.43
C PRO A 155 -12.67 11.58 6.21
N LEU A 156 -13.32 10.58 6.85
CA LEU A 156 -14.51 10.80 7.66
C LEU A 156 -14.20 11.69 8.87
N THR A 157 -13.07 11.42 9.53
CA THR A 157 -12.59 12.25 10.64
C THR A 157 -12.21 13.65 10.19
N ALA A 158 -11.59 13.79 9.01
CA ALA A 158 -11.24 15.08 8.44
C ALA A 158 -12.47 15.96 8.21
N LEU A 159 -13.54 15.41 7.64
CA LEU A 159 -14.82 16.12 7.43
C LEU A 159 -15.42 16.55 8.76
N TRP A 160 -15.53 15.63 9.73
CA TRP A 160 -16.07 15.95 11.06
C TRP A 160 -15.24 17.03 11.78
N LEU A 161 -13.92 16.95 11.72
CA LEU A 161 -13.03 17.93 12.35
C LEU A 161 -13.13 19.30 11.67
N LEU A 162 -13.28 19.37 10.33
CA LEU A 162 -13.48 20.63 9.65
C LEU A 162 -14.71 21.37 10.15
N GLU A 163 -15.83 20.67 10.29
CA GLU A 163 -17.04 21.25 10.86
C GLU A 163 -16.84 21.65 12.32
N ALA A 164 -16.31 20.75 13.16
CA ALA A 164 -16.09 20.99 14.59
C ALA A 164 -15.08 22.12 14.88
N THR A 165 -14.14 22.39 13.96
CA THR A 165 -13.11 23.43 14.14
C THR A 165 -13.40 24.75 13.44
N GLY A 166 -14.59 24.90 12.83
CA GLY A 166 -14.96 26.08 12.04
C GLY A 166 -14.13 26.18 10.75
N HIS A 167 -13.97 25.08 10.04
CA HIS A 167 -13.21 24.93 8.77
C HIS A 167 -11.72 25.28 8.88
N SER A 168 -11.10 25.06 10.03
CA SER A 168 -9.68 25.33 10.24
C SER A 168 -8.81 24.14 9.82
N TYR A 169 -8.31 24.13 8.59
CA TYR A 169 -7.37 23.11 8.10
C TYR A 169 -6.17 22.91 9.02
N ARG A 170 -5.62 24.00 9.60
CA ARG A 170 -4.45 23.94 10.49
C ARG A 170 -4.72 23.12 11.74
N LYS A 171 -5.89 23.29 12.36
CA LYS A 171 -6.28 22.49 13.54
C LYS A 171 -6.43 21.01 13.19
N VAL A 172 -6.97 20.71 12.01
CA VAL A 172 -7.10 19.33 11.54
C VAL A 172 -5.72 18.68 11.35
N PHE A 173 -4.75 19.39 10.75
CA PHE A 173 -3.38 18.88 10.64
C PHE A 173 -2.74 18.61 12.00
N PHE A 174 -2.89 19.51 12.97
CA PHE A 174 -2.37 19.25 14.32
C PHE A 174 -3.05 18.07 15.00
N TRP A 175 -4.34 17.86 14.75
CA TRP A 175 -5.06 16.71 15.28
C TRP A 175 -4.48 15.37 14.78
N THR A 176 -3.96 15.32 13.56
CA THR A 176 -3.34 14.10 13.02
C THR A 176 -2.17 13.58 13.87
N LEU A 177 -1.57 14.43 14.67
CA LEU A 177 -0.52 14.03 15.61
C LEU A 177 -1.02 13.02 16.64
N LEU A 178 -2.28 13.13 17.07
CA LEU A 178 -2.85 12.24 18.09
C LEU A 178 -2.87 10.77 17.62
N PRO A 179 -3.56 10.40 16.52
CA PRO A 179 -3.50 9.01 16.03
C PRO A 179 -2.08 8.61 15.61
N GLY A 180 -1.27 9.54 15.06
CA GLY A 180 0.12 9.27 14.75
C GLY A 180 0.95 8.85 15.98
N LEU A 181 0.79 9.52 17.12
CA LEU A 181 1.46 9.16 18.37
C LEU A 181 0.91 7.87 18.97
N VAL A 182 -0.40 7.61 18.83
CA VAL A 182 -0.99 6.30 19.22
C VAL A 182 -0.36 5.18 18.40
N ALA A 183 -0.14 5.37 17.11
CA ALA A 183 0.58 4.40 16.27
C ALA A 183 2.01 4.14 16.78
N VAL A 184 2.75 5.20 17.13
CA VAL A 184 4.10 5.08 17.72
C VAL A 184 4.06 4.29 19.03
N ALA A 185 3.14 4.63 19.92
CA ALA A 185 2.97 3.97 21.21
C ALA A 185 2.59 2.49 21.04
N ALA A 186 1.64 2.19 20.15
CA ALA A 186 1.23 0.81 19.84
C ALA A 186 2.42 -0.02 19.34
N PHE A 187 3.21 0.52 18.40
CA PHE A 187 4.40 -0.15 17.91
C PHE A 187 5.46 -0.36 18.99
N TRP A 188 5.73 0.69 19.77
CA TRP A 188 6.73 0.63 20.84
C TRP A 188 6.35 -0.38 21.93
N VAL A 189 5.11 -0.38 22.39
CA VAL A 189 4.66 -1.21 23.52
C VAL A 189 4.40 -2.65 23.09
N LEU A 190 3.69 -2.87 21.95
CA LEU A 190 3.16 -4.17 21.59
C LEU A 190 4.11 -4.99 20.71
N VAL A 191 4.84 -4.37 19.77
CA VAL A 191 5.73 -5.09 18.86
C VAL A 191 6.97 -5.56 19.61
N ARG A 192 7.25 -6.87 19.53
CA ARG A 192 8.42 -7.48 20.17
C ARG A 192 9.62 -7.45 19.22
N GLU A 193 10.75 -6.99 19.73
CA GLU A 193 12.03 -7.13 19.05
C GLU A 193 12.57 -8.55 19.27
N ARG A 194 12.85 -9.25 18.18
CA ARG A 194 13.64 -10.49 18.23
C ARG A 194 14.98 -10.23 17.57
N PRO A 195 16.09 -10.28 18.35
CA PRO A 195 17.41 -10.17 17.77
C PRO A 195 17.61 -11.28 16.73
N ILE A 196 17.91 -10.90 15.52
CA ILE A 196 18.25 -11.81 14.43
C ILE A 196 19.75 -11.64 14.17
N ALA A 197 20.44 -12.74 13.84
CA ALA A 197 21.85 -12.66 13.46
C ALA A 197 21.98 -11.73 12.24
N ALA A 198 22.60 -10.59 12.45
CA ALA A 198 22.87 -9.65 11.35
C ALA A 198 23.80 -10.34 10.35
N ARG A 199 23.40 -10.44 9.09
CA ARG A 199 24.31 -10.85 8.02
C ARG A 199 25.09 -9.65 7.55
N PRO A 200 26.41 -9.63 7.68
CA PRO A 200 27.24 -8.56 7.12
C PRO A 200 27.23 -8.68 5.58
N GLN A 201 26.28 -8.02 4.95
CA GLN A 201 26.29 -7.88 3.50
C GLN A 201 27.38 -6.85 3.13
N ARG A 202 28.35 -7.27 2.34
CA ARG A 202 29.47 -6.42 1.95
C ARG A 202 29.08 -5.24 1.05
N SER A 203 27.99 -5.40 0.25
CA SER A 203 27.49 -4.39 -0.68
C SER A 203 25.99 -4.59 -0.92
N PHE A 204 25.28 -3.51 -1.20
CA PHE A 204 23.85 -3.53 -1.57
C PHE A 204 23.57 -4.44 -2.78
N LEU A 205 24.37 -4.30 -3.86
CA LEU A 205 24.24 -5.10 -5.07
C LEU A 205 24.50 -6.59 -4.84
N VAL A 206 25.42 -6.92 -3.93
CA VAL A 206 25.67 -8.31 -3.52
C VAL A 206 24.48 -8.88 -2.77
N GLY A 207 23.86 -8.08 -1.89
CA GLY A 207 22.65 -8.48 -1.18
C GLY A 207 21.48 -8.76 -2.11
N LEU A 208 21.26 -7.89 -3.09
CA LEU A 208 20.21 -8.04 -4.09
C LEU A 208 20.42 -9.32 -4.96
N LYS A 209 21.67 -9.57 -5.38
CA LYS A 209 22.04 -10.77 -6.14
C LYS A 209 21.96 -12.06 -5.29
N ALA A 210 22.08 -11.95 -3.98
CA ALA A 210 21.99 -13.07 -3.05
C ALA A 210 20.56 -13.51 -2.72
N LEU A 211 19.54 -12.76 -3.17
CA LEU A 211 18.15 -13.15 -3.01
C LEU A 211 17.85 -14.45 -3.78
N PRO A 212 17.08 -15.38 -3.19
CA PRO A 212 16.78 -16.68 -3.79
C PRO A 212 16.16 -16.58 -5.18
N VAL A 213 16.46 -17.54 -6.05
CA VAL A 213 15.89 -17.60 -7.41
C VAL A 213 14.36 -17.59 -7.39
N PRO A 214 13.66 -18.35 -6.51
CA PRO A 214 12.19 -18.28 -6.44
C PRO A 214 11.68 -16.88 -6.13
N PHE A 215 12.32 -16.15 -5.21
CA PHE A 215 11.93 -14.78 -4.89
C PHE A 215 12.18 -13.81 -6.06
N ARG A 216 13.29 -13.95 -6.79
CA ARG A 216 13.51 -13.13 -8.00
C ARG A 216 12.48 -13.39 -9.10
N ARG A 217 11.95 -14.62 -9.20
CA ARG A 217 10.84 -14.94 -10.11
C ARG A 217 9.53 -14.33 -9.63
N LEU A 218 9.28 -14.32 -8.30
CA LEU A 218 8.15 -13.56 -7.72
C LEU A 218 8.24 -12.10 -8.11
N LEU A 219 9.39 -11.44 -7.91
CA LEU A 219 9.59 -10.03 -8.27
C LEU A 219 9.33 -9.75 -9.76
N LEU A 220 9.69 -10.68 -10.65
CA LEU A 220 9.39 -10.53 -12.07
C LEU A 220 7.88 -10.57 -12.34
N GLY A 221 7.17 -11.52 -11.71
CA GLY A 221 5.71 -11.61 -11.82
C GLY A 221 5.00 -10.37 -11.30
N VAL A 222 5.41 -9.92 -10.11
CA VAL A 222 4.93 -8.68 -9.47
C VAL A 222 5.23 -7.44 -10.33
N GLY A 223 6.44 -7.32 -10.86
CA GLY A 223 6.81 -6.16 -11.69
C GLY A 223 6.04 -6.10 -13.01
N ILE A 224 5.75 -7.25 -13.65
CA ILE A 224 4.92 -7.29 -14.85
C ILE A 224 3.46 -6.98 -14.53
N PHE A 225 2.92 -7.53 -13.44
CA PHE A 225 1.59 -7.19 -12.95
C PHE A 225 1.50 -5.69 -12.63
N GLY A 226 2.42 -5.17 -11.81
CA GLY A 226 2.45 -3.78 -11.39
C GLY A 226 2.55 -2.79 -12.56
N ALA A 227 3.23 -3.17 -13.66
CA ALA A 227 3.25 -2.35 -14.88
C ALA A 227 1.86 -2.20 -15.55
N GLY A 228 0.89 -3.03 -15.17
CA GLY A 228 -0.52 -2.90 -15.56
C GLY A 228 -1.43 -2.33 -14.48
N ASP A 229 -0.96 -2.27 -13.23
CA ASP A 229 -1.76 -1.89 -12.06
C ASP A 229 -1.87 -0.37 -11.93
N PHE A 230 -2.84 0.15 -12.62
CA PHE A 230 -3.07 1.59 -12.75
C PHE A 230 -3.67 2.21 -11.49
N SER A 231 -3.37 3.48 -11.27
CA SER A 231 -3.82 4.27 -10.13
C SER A 231 -5.35 4.26 -9.96
N HIS A 232 -5.82 4.16 -8.72
CA HIS A 232 -7.23 4.31 -8.33
C HIS A 232 -7.86 5.61 -8.83
N SER A 233 -7.06 6.68 -8.97
CA SER A 233 -7.51 7.94 -9.54
C SER A 233 -8.00 7.81 -10.98
N LEU A 234 -7.39 6.93 -11.79
CA LEU A 234 -7.83 6.63 -13.15
C LEU A 234 -9.16 5.85 -13.16
N LEU A 235 -9.36 4.97 -12.19
CA LEU A 235 -10.63 4.24 -12.04
C LEU A 235 -11.76 5.19 -11.64
N ILE A 236 -11.52 6.13 -10.72
CA ILE A 236 -12.49 7.16 -10.32
C ILE A 236 -12.80 8.09 -11.51
N LEU A 237 -11.77 8.49 -12.25
CA LEU A 237 -11.93 9.33 -13.45
C LEU A 237 -12.77 8.61 -14.52
N TYR A 238 -12.52 7.32 -14.73
CA TYR A 238 -13.31 6.48 -15.65
C TYR A 238 -14.78 6.50 -15.27
N ALA A 239 -15.12 6.16 -14.01
CA ALA A 239 -16.50 6.14 -13.55
C ALA A 239 -17.16 7.52 -13.68
N SER A 240 -16.45 8.59 -13.29
CA SER A 240 -16.95 9.97 -13.43
C SER A 240 -17.29 10.31 -14.88
N ARG A 241 -16.42 9.94 -15.84
CA ARG A 241 -16.66 10.21 -17.27
C ARG A 241 -17.81 9.37 -17.83
N MET A 242 -17.93 8.11 -17.41
CA MET A 242 -19.01 7.23 -17.89
C MET A 242 -20.38 7.67 -17.35
N LEU A 243 -20.47 8.20 -16.14
CA LEU A 243 -21.71 8.65 -15.51
C LEU A 243 -22.12 10.10 -15.87
N ALA A 244 -21.15 10.94 -16.29
CA ALA A 244 -21.39 12.34 -16.57
C ALA A 244 -22.50 12.62 -17.61
N PRO A 245 -22.63 11.87 -18.71
CA PRO A 245 -23.67 12.14 -19.73
C PRO A 245 -25.09 12.02 -19.19
N SER A 246 -25.35 11.12 -18.23
CA SER A 246 -26.69 10.85 -17.69
C SER A 246 -26.98 11.58 -16.36
N HIS A 247 -25.95 11.97 -15.60
CA HIS A 247 -26.12 12.52 -14.24
C HIS A 247 -25.56 13.93 -14.06
N GLY A 248 -24.84 14.47 -15.04
CA GLY A 248 -24.09 15.72 -14.94
C GLY A 248 -22.76 15.54 -14.17
N LEU A 249 -21.80 16.45 -14.39
CA LEU A 249 -20.42 16.32 -13.89
C LEU A 249 -20.33 16.21 -12.37
N ALA A 250 -21.01 17.07 -11.62
CA ALA A 250 -20.93 17.10 -10.16
C ALA A 250 -21.48 15.82 -9.52
N ARG A 251 -22.65 15.36 -9.98
CA ARG A 251 -23.28 14.14 -9.45
C ARG A 251 -22.51 12.89 -9.85
N ALA A 252 -21.99 12.83 -11.07
CA ALA A 252 -21.14 11.73 -11.54
C ALA A 252 -19.85 11.61 -10.71
N ALA A 253 -19.21 12.74 -10.37
CA ALA A 253 -18.04 12.73 -9.50
C ALA A 253 -18.37 12.19 -8.10
N SER A 254 -19.49 12.65 -7.50
CA SER A 254 -19.90 12.15 -6.18
C SER A 254 -20.23 10.64 -6.22
N MET A 255 -20.88 10.15 -7.27
CA MET A 255 -21.17 8.72 -7.46
C MET A 255 -19.87 7.91 -7.62
N ALA A 256 -18.88 8.42 -8.36
CA ALA A 256 -17.58 7.77 -8.52
C ALA A 256 -16.82 7.65 -7.19
N VAL A 257 -16.89 8.68 -6.33
CA VAL A 257 -16.34 8.61 -4.97
C VAL A 257 -17.07 7.57 -4.12
N GLY A 258 -18.40 7.49 -4.24
CA GLY A 258 -19.19 6.43 -3.58
C GLY A 258 -18.78 5.02 -4.04
N LEU A 259 -18.57 4.81 -5.34
CA LEU A 259 -18.02 3.55 -5.88
C LEU A 259 -16.62 3.26 -5.35
N TYR A 260 -15.76 4.25 -5.21
CA TYR A 260 -14.44 4.08 -4.61
C TYR A 260 -14.51 3.71 -3.12
N THR A 261 -15.48 4.25 -2.39
CA THR A 261 -15.75 3.81 -1.01
C THR A 261 -16.14 2.34 -0.97
N LEU A 262 -17.01 1.90 -1.88
CA LEU A 262 -17.38 0.49 -2.04
C LEU A 262 -16.16 -0.39 -2.34
N HIS A 263 -15.29 0.04 -3.26
CA HIS A 263 -14.00 -0.60 -3.54
C HIS A 263 -13.17 -0.80 -2.25
N ASN A 264 -13.02 0.23 -1.42
CA ASN A 264 -12.22 0.15 -0.20
C ASN A 264 -12.81 -0.82 0.83
N VAL A 265 -14.15 -0.93 0.92
CA VAL A 265 -14.81 -1.91 1.79
C VAL A 265 -14.45 -3.34 1.35
N PHE A 266 -14.52 -3.63 0.05
CA PHE A 266 -14.16 -4.95 -0.47
C PHE A 266 -12.65 -5.22 -0.44
N ASN A 267 -11.82 -4.20 -0.60
CA ASN A 267 -10.38 -4.29 -0.38
C ASN A 267 -10.08 -4.72 1.07
N ALA A 268 -10.65 -4.03 2.06
CA ALA A 268 -10.45 -4.36 3.47
C ALA A 268 -10.91 -5.80 3.79
N ALA A 269 -12.09 -6.19 3.30
CA ALA A 269 -12.63 -7.53 3.54
C ALA A 269 -11.77 -8.61 2.88
N SER A 270 -11.38 -8.42 1.60
CA SER A 270 -10.59 -9.41 0.86
C SER A 270 -9.17 -9.56 1.40
N ALA A 271 -8.57 -8.52 1.94
CA ALA A 271 -7.22 -8.57 2.49
C ALA A 271 -7.05 -9.65 3.57
N TYR A 272 -7.98 -9.71 4.50
CA TYR A 272 -7.95 -10.76 5.54
C TYR A 272 -8.39 -12.11 5.01
N LEU A 273 -9.46 -12.16 4.20
CA LEU A 273 -10.02 -13.41 3.68
C LEU A 273 -9.06 -14.14 2.75
N SER A 274 -8.39 -13.41 1.84
CA SER A 274 -7.40 -13.99 0.93
C SER A 274 -6.16 -14.48 1.67
N GLY A 275 -5.71 -13.73 2.68
CA GLY A 275 -4.63 -14.14 3.57
C GLY A 275 -4.97 -15.42 4.34
N TRP A 276 -6.18 -15.48 4.93
CA TRP A 276 -6.68 -16.68 5.60
C TRP A 276 -6.77 -17.87 4.64
N LEU A 277 -7.34 -17.67 3.45
CA LEU A 277 -7.48 -18.71 2.43
C LEU A 277 -6.10 -19.24 2.02
N SER A 278 -5.12 -18.37 1.81
CA SER A 278 -3.77 -18.74 1.41
C SER A 278 -3.05 -19.62 2.44
N ASP A 279 -3.34 -19.43 3.72
CA ASP A 279 -2.75 -20.25 4.80
C ASP A 279 -3.35 -21.67 4.86
N HIS A 280 -4.54 -21.88 4.28
CA HIS A 280 -5.23 -23.20 4.26
C HIS A 280 -5.06 -23.95 2.94
N ILE A 281 -4.55 -23.30 1.91
CA ILE A 281 -4.27 -23.91 0.60
C ILE A 281 -2.78 -24.29 0.56
N SER A 282 -2.47 -25.48 0.05
CA SER A 282 -1.11 -26.01 -0.03
C SER A 282 -0.14 -25.15 -0.86
N ASN A 283 -0.65 -24.30 -1.75
CA ASN A 283 0.17 -23.46 -2.61
C ASN A 283 -0.44 -22.04 -2.68
N ARG A 284 0.14 -21.08 -1.97
CA ARG A 284 -0.30 -19.68 -1.90
C ARG A 284 -0.32 -18.96 -3.25
N LYS A 285 0.57 -19.37 -4.16
CA LYS A 285 0.65 -18.83 -5.52
C LYS A 285 -0.67 -18.89 -6.29
N PHE A 286 -1.52 -19.91 -6.03
CA PHE A 286 -2.82 -20.00 -6.71
C PHE A 286 -3.78 -18.91 -6.27
N VAL A 287 -3.74 -18.51 -5.01
CA VAL A 287 -4.58 -17.42 -4.49
C VAL A 287 -4.10 -16.08 -5.07
N LEU A 288 -2.79 -15.83 -5.08
CA LEU A 288 -2.21 -14.62 -5.68
C LEU A 288 -2.50 -14.54 -7.20
N ALA A 289 -2.26 -15.64 -7.92
CA ALA A 289 -2.56 -15.71 -9.34
C ALA A 289 -4.06 -15.50 -9.63
N GLY A 290 -4.94 -15.99 -8.75
CA GLY A 290 -6.38 -15.71 -8.79
C GLY A 290 -6.70 -14.23 -8.65
N GLY A 291 -6.04 -13.52 -7.74
CA GLY A 291 -6.12 -12.07 -7.60
C GLY A 291 -5.70 -11.34 -8.89
N TYR A 292 -4.57 -11.75 -9.49
CA TYR A 292 -4.08 -11.17 -10.74
C TYR A 292 -5.01 -11.46 -11.94
N VAL A 293 -5.60 -12.65 -12.00
CA VAL A 293 -6.64 -12.97 -12.99
C VAL A 293 -7.87 -12.09 -12.79
N LEU A 294 -8.27 -11.87 -11.54
CA LEU A 294 -9.40 -10.99 -11.20
C LEU A 294 -9.14 -9.54 -11.65
N ALA A 295 -7.91 -9.04 -11.48
CA ALA A 295 -7.49 -7.75 -12.02
C ALA A 295 -7.61 -7.70 -13.56
N GLY A 296 -7.18 -8.77 -14.24
CA GLY A 296 -7.33 -8.90 -15.70
C GLY A 296 -8.78 -8.87 -16.15
N VAL A 297 -9.67 -9.58 -15.45
CA VAL A 297 -11.12 -9.55 -15.70
C VAL A 297 -11.69 -8.14 -15.47
N THR A 298 -11.27 -7.47 -14.40
CA THR A 298 -11.68 -6.09 -14.11
C THR A 298 -11.27 -5.14 -15.24
N ALA A 299 -10.04 -5.26 -15.74
CA ALA A 299 -9.56 -4.46 -16.87
C ALA A 299 -10.35 -4.73 -18.17
N ILE A 300 -10.71 -5.99 -18.46
CA ILE A 300 -11.58 -6.34 -19.60
C ILE A 300 -12.98 -5.70 -19.44
N LEU A 301 -13.56 -5.73 -18.25
CA LEU A 301 -14.84 -5.08 -18.01
C LEU A 301 -14.77 -3.57 -18.21
N LEU A 302 -13.66 -2.91 -17.86
CA LEU A 302 -13.45 -1.50 -18.14
C LEU A 302 -13.41 -1.20 -19.64
N CYS A 303 -12.95 -2.14 -20.49
CA CYS A 303 -12.98 -1.98 -21.95
C CYS A 303 -14.40 -1.89 -22.53
N THR A 304 -15.43 -2.27 -21.78
CA THR A 304 -16.83 -2.19 -22.26
C THR A 304 -17.34 -0.76 -22.42
N GLY A 305 -16.73 0.22 -21.74
CA GLY A 305 -17.14 1.61 -21.76
C GLY A 305 -18.55 1.80 -21.16
N THR A 306 -18.88 1.05 -20.10
CA THR A 306 -20.24 1.00 -19.56
C THR A 306 -20.68 2.30 -18.89
N HIS A 307 -21.92 2.70 -19.14
CA HIS A 307 -22.63 3.76 -18.42
C HIS A 307 -23.54 3.23 -17.31
N SER A 308 -23.62 1.91 -17.13
CA SER A 308 -24.45 1.27 -16.11
C SER A 308 -23.80 1.38 -14.73
N LEU A 309 -24.51 2.01 -13.79
CA LEU A 309 -24.06 2.12 -12.39
C LEU A 309 -23.82 0.74 -11.75
N TRP A 310 -24.68 -0.24 -12.06
CA TRP A 310 -24.56 -1.61 -11.54
C TRP A 310 -23.29 -2.29 -12.04
N LEU A 311 -22.98 -2.17 -13.33
CA LEU A 311 -21.75 -2.77 -13.87
C LEU A 311 -20.50 -2.03 -13.34
N LEU A 312 -20.58 -0.71 -13.17
CA LEU A 312 -19.52 0.05 -12.51
C LEU A 312 -19.33 -0.42 -11.06
N ALA A 313 -20.42 -0.64 -10.31
CA ALA A 313 -20.33 -1.18 -8.95
C ALA A 313 -19.64 -2.55 -8.92
N VAL A 314 -19.98 -3.46 -9.85
CA VAL A 314 -19.31 -4.76 -9.99
C VAL A 314 -17.81 -4.57 -10.28
N ILE A 315 -17.45 -3.68 -11.21
CA ILE A 315 -16.05 -3.38 -11.54
C ILE A 315 -15.28 -2.89 -10.29
N PHE A 316 -15.86 -1.97 -9.51
CA PHE A 316 -15.24 -1.45 -8.30
C PHE A 316 -15.13 -2.50 -7.18
N ILE A 317 -16.12 -3.40 -7.05
CA ILE A 317 -16.05 -4.55 -6.14
C ILE A 317 -14.90 -5.46 -6.55
N LEU A 318 -14.82 -5.86 -7.82
CA LEU A 318 -13.74 -6.72 -8.33
C LEU A 318 -12.36 -6.06 -8.16
N ALA A 319 -12.28 -4.75 -8.40
CA ALA A 319 -11.06 -3.96 -8.15
C ALA A 319 -10.66 -4.00 -6.67
N GLY A 320 -11.60 -3.81 -5.74
CA GLY A 320 -11.33 -3.96 -4.31
C GLY A 320 -10.86 -5.35 -3.92
N LEU A 321 -11.49 -6.38 -4.48
CA LEU A 321 -11.14 -7.77 -4.19
C LEU A 321 -9.72 -8.12 -4.65
N TYR A 322 -9.28 -7.70 -5.86
CA TYR A 322 -7.93 -8.04 -6.30
C TYR A 322 -6.85 -7.26 -5.53
N ILE A 323 -7.05 -5.96 -5.28
CA ILE A 323 -6.10 -5.15 -4.51
C ILE A 323 -5.92 -5.71 -3.09
N GLY A 324 -7.03 -6.05 -2.41
CA GLY A 324 -6.94 -6.64 -1.08
C GLY A 324 -6.33 -8.04 -1.07
N THR A 325 -6.33 -8.76 -2.20
CA THR A 325 -5.67 -10.06 -2.33
C THR A 325 -4.17 -9.93 -2.61
N GLU A 326 -3.78 -8.98 -3.43
CA GLU A 326 -2.43 -8.82 -3.97
C GLU A 326 -1.40 -8.58 -2.88
N GLU A 327 -1.47 -7.45 -2.21
CA GLU A 327 -0.42 -6.98 -1.31
C GLU A 327 -0.14 -7.93 -0.13
N PRO A 328 -1.15 -8.46 0.60
CA PRO A 328 -0.89 -9.40 1.68
C PRO A 328 -0.26 -10.71 1.21
N LEU A 329 -0.60 -11.17 0.00
CA LEU A 329 -0.08 -12.43 -0.52
C LEU A 329 1.31 -12.28 -1.12
N GLU A 330 1.62 -11.17 -1.75
CA GLU A 330 2.98 -10.84 -2.16
C GLU A 330 3.93 -10.79 -0.96
N ASP A 331 3.52 -10.13 0.12
CA ASP A 331 4.28 -10.07 1.37
C ASP A 331 4.41 -11.45 2.02
N SER A 332 3.35 -12.24 2.03
CA SER A 332 3.34 -13.59 2.57
C SER A 332 4.30 -14.51 1.80
N LEU A 333 4.24 -14.50 0.47
CA LEU A 333 5.16 -15.26 -0.39
C LEU A 333 6.61 -14.76 -0.25
N ALA A 334 6.82 -13.44 -0.17
CA ALA A 334 8.14 -12.89 0.09
C ALA A 334 8.72 -13.39 1.41
N ALA A 335 7.91 -13.43 2.48
CA ALA A 335 8.32 -13.94 3.78
C ALA A 335 8.68 -15.43 3.75
N GLU A 336 7.97 -16.22 2.95
CA GLU A 336 8.19 -17.68 2.83
C GLU A 336 9.41 -18.03 1.97
N LEU A 337 9.61 -17.28 0.88
CA LEU A 337 10.67 -17.57 -0.11
C LEU A 337 12.06 -17.11 0.33
N VAL A 338 12.16 -16.31 1.39
CA VAL A 338 13.40 -15.68 1.83
C VAL A 338 13.68 -15.97 3.29
N SER A 339 14.95 -16.14 3.66
CA SER A 339 15.32 -16.36 5.06
C SER A 339 15.06 -15.11 5.91
N LYS A 340 14.80 -15.30 7.21
CA LYS A 340 14.45 -14.22 8.17
C LYS A 340 15.51 -13.12 8.24
N GLU A 341 16.77 -13.44 7.99
CA GLU A 341 17.90 -12.50 7.97
C GLU A 341 17.87 -11.57 6.75
N GLN A 342 17.17 -11.97 5.68
CA GLN A 342 17.06 -11.22 4.42
C GLN A 342 15.68 -10.58 4.23
N HIS A 343 14.77 -10.68 5.18
CA HIS A 343 13.41 -10.13 5.09
C HIS A 343 13.40 -8.61 4.82
N GLY A 344 14.33 -7.86 5.42
CA GLY A 344 14.41 -6.42 5.17
C GLY A 344 14.70 -6.10 3.70
N MET A 345 15.72 -6.76 3.13
CA MET A 345 16.08 -6.61 1.71
C MET A 345 14.93 -7.09 0.80
N ALA A 346 14.30 -8.21 1.13
CA ALA A 346 13.20 -8.77 0.34
C ALA A 346 12.00 -7.80 0.30
N PHE A 347 11.50 -7.35 1.46
CA PHE A 347 10.39 -6.42 1.52
C PHE A 347 10.72 -5.05 0.94
N GLY A 348 11.96 -4.57 1.13
CA GLY A 348 12.41 -3.33 0.51
C GLY A 348 12.46 -3.42 -1.02
N THR A 349 12.93 -4.54 -1.56
CA THR A 349 12.98 -4.78 -3.01
C THR A 349 11.59 -4.96 -3.60
N LEU A 350 10.72 -5.74 -2.94
CA LEU A 350 9.33 -5.93 -3.36
C LEU A 350 8.59 -4.59 -3.42
N ALA A 351 8.67 -3.80 -2.35
CA ALA A 351 8.04 -2.49 -2.31
C ALA A 351 8.60 -1.50 -3.36
N ALA A 352 9.88 -1.62 -3.73
CA ALA A 352 10.46 -0.82 -4.80
C ALA A 352 9.97 -1.26 -6.19
N VAL A 353 9.80 -2.57 -6.41
CA VAL A 353 9.25 -3.13 -7.65
C VAL A 353 7.80 -2.68 -7.83
N ASN A 354 6.97 -2.76 -6.78
CA ASN A 354 5.59 -2.27 -6.82
C ASN A 354 5.54 -0.78 -7.14
N ALA A 355 6.32 0.04 -6.45
CA ALA A 355 6.33 1.49 -6.69
C ALA A 355 6.81 1.87 -8.12
N VAL A 356 7.76 1.14 -8.69
CA VAL A 356 8.14 1.31 -10.10
C VAL A 356 7.01 0.85 -11.01
N GLY A 357 6.34 -0.24 -10.67
CA GLY A 357 5.14 -0.73 -11.36
C GLY A 357 4.05 0.34 -11.42
N ASP A 358 3.65 0.89 -10.26
CA ASP A 358 2.64 1.95 -10.12
C ASP A 358 2.97 3.19 -10.96
N PHE A 359 4.24 3.59 -10.96
CA PHE A 359 4.71 4.71 -11.78
C PHE A 359 4.59 4.40 -13.27
N VAL A 360 5.09 3.24 -13.71
CA VAL A 360 5.07 2.83 -15.12
C VAL A 360 3.63 2.65 -15.60
N SER A 361 2.78 2.00 -14.82
CA SER A 361 1.39 1.73 -15.17
C SER A 361 0.57 3.01 -15.30
N SER A 362 0.73 3.94 -14.36
CA SER A 362 0.02 5.23 -14.40
C SER A 362 0.38 6.05 -15.62
N LEU A 363 1.67 6.07 -16.00
CA LEU A 363 2.12 6.71 -17.22
C LEU A 363 1.61 5.99 -18.47
N LEU A 364 1.73 4.66 -18.52
CA LEU A 364 1.33 3.84 -19.65
C LEU A 364 -0.17 3.96 -19.92
N VAL A 365 -0.99 3.72 -18.90
CA VAL A 365 -2.45 3.75 -19.03
C VAL A 365 -2.93 5.17 -19.31
N GLY A 366 -2.39 6.18 -18.63
CA GLY A 366 -2.72 7.59 -18.86
C GLY A 366 -2.35 8.05 -20.28
N PHE A 367 -1.17 7.64 -20.79
CA PHE A 367 -0.74 7.94 -22.15
C PHE A 367 -1.62 7.25 -23.20
N LEU A 368 -1.82 5.93 -23.07
CA LEU A 368 -2.64 5.16 -24.01
C LEU A 368 -4.08 5.66 -24.06
N TRP A 369 -4.64 6.02 -22.90
CA TRP A 369 -5.99 6.60 -22.82
C TRP A 369 -6.07 7.96 -23.52
N SER A 370 -5.05 8.79 -23.38
CA SER A 370 -5.03 10.13 -23.97
C SER A 370 -4.69 10.13 -25.45
N ALA A 371 -3.78 9.25 -25.89
CA ALA A 371 -3.30 9.17 -27.27
C ALA A 371 -4.20 8.34 -28.18
N PHE A 372 -4.91 7.36 -27.63
CA PHE A 372 -5.79 6.46 -28.36
C PHE A 372 -7.18 6.47 -27.74
N ASP A 373 -7.50 5.49 -26.90
CA ASP A 373 -8.79 5.36 -26.23
C ASP A 373 -8.70 4.55 -24.92
N VAL A 374 -9.82 4.53 -24.20
CA VAL A 374 -10.00 3.78 -22.96
C VAL A 374 -9.79 2.28 -23.17
N ARG A 375 -10.24 1.73 -24.29
CA ARG A 375 -10.16 0.29 -24.56
C ARG A 375 -8.72 -0.14 -24.75
N THR A 376 -7.94 0.61 -25.53
CA THR A 376 -6.52 0.35 -25.73
C THR A 376 -5.75 0.38 -24.41
N ALA A 377 -6.04 1.37 -23.56
CA ALA A 377 -5.39 1.52 -22.24
C ALA A 377 -5.63 0.31 -21.34
N PHE A 378 -6.90 -0.06 -21.12
CA PHE A 378 -7.24 -1.18 -20.23
C PHE A 378 -6.97 -2.56 -20.85
N THR A 379 -6.95 -2.69 -22.19
CA THR A 379 -6.47 -3.92 -22.83
C THR A 379 -4.99 -4.17 -22.55
N ALA A 380 -4.16 -3.12 -22.56
CA ALA A 380 -2.76 -3.24 -22.21
C ALA A 380 -2.59 -3.70 -20.75
N SER A 381 -3.36 -3.11 -19.80
CA SER A 381 -3.38 -3.56 -18.40
C SER A 381 -3.80 -5.03 -18.28
N ALA A 382 -4.87 -5.45 -18.96
CA ALA A 382 -5.35 -6.83 -18.92
C ALA A 382 -4.27 -7.82 -19.37
N ILE A 383 -3.55 -7.52 -20.47
CA ILE A 383 -2.44 -8.35 -20.97
C ILE A 383 -1.35 -8.49 -19.91
N LEU A 384 -0.96 -7.39 -19.26
CA LEU A 384 0.08 -7.38 -18.22
C LEU A 384 -0.38 -8.15 -16.98
N PHE A 385 -1.64 -8.01 -16.56
CA PHE A 385 -2.20 -8.76 -15.43
C PHE A 385 -2.20 -10.27 -15.69
N PHE A 386 -2.65 -10.73 -16.85
CA PHE A 386 -2.61 -12.16 -17.19
C PHE A 386 -1.19 -12.68 -17.39
N ALA A 387 -0.27 -11.86 -17.89
CA ALA A 387 1.14 -12.22 -18.00
C ALA A 387 1.76 -12.39 -16.59
N GLY A 388 1.49 -11.45 -15.66
CA GLY A 388 1.87 -11.56 -14.27
C GLY A 388 1.32 -12.82 -13.62
N ALA A 389 0.00 -13.09 -13.74
CA ALA A 389 -0.64 -14.31 -13.24
C ALA A 389 0.04 -15.59 -13.75
N THR A 390 0.36 -15.62 -15.05
CA THR A 390 1.04 -16.77 -15.68
C THR A 390 2.43 -16.99 -15.09
N LEU A 391 3.17 -15.93 -14.80
CA LEU A 391 4.48 -16.03 -14.16
C LEU A 391 4.38 -16.51 -12.72
N ILE A 392 3.40 -16.01 -11.95
CA ILE A 392 3.16 -16.46 -10.57
C ILE A 392 2.81 -17.96 -10.54
N LEU A 393 1.98 -18.46 -11.44
CA LEU A 393 1.64 -19.88 -11.53
C LEU A 393 2.86 -20.78 -11.78
N ARG A 394 3.89 -20.27 -12.47
CA ARG A 394 5.15 -20.99 -12.74
C ARG A 394 6.14 -20.95 -11.57
N LEU A 395 5.83 -20.26 -10.47
CA LEU A 395 6.67 -20.29 -9.27
C LEU A 395 6.73 -21.72 -8.69
N ARG A 396 7.92 -22.09 -8.24
CA ARG A 396 8.12 -23.30 -7.42
C ARG A 396 8.21 -22.84 -5.97
N GLU A 397 7.17 -23.12 -5.20
CA GLU A 397 7.20 -22.91 -3.75
C GLU A 397 8.09 -23.98 -3.11
N PRO A 398 8.85 -23.66 -2.06
CA PRO A 398 9.53 -24.68 -1.26
C PRO A 398 8.46 -25.61 -0.66
N ARG A 399 8.70 -26.92 -0.73
CA ARG A 399 7.86 -27.96 -0.12
C ARG A 399 8.07 -27.97 1.38
#